data_7996c7d1c5c7b34a98f7ef2114af3278
#
_entry.id   7996c7d1c5c7b34a98f7ef2114af3278
#
_cell.length_a   1.000
_cell.length_b   1.000
_cell.length_c   1.000
_cell.angle_alpha   90.00
_cell.angle_beta   90.00
_cell.angle_gamma   90.00
#
_symmetry.space_group_name_H-M   'P 1'
#
loop_
_entity.id
_entity.type
_entity.pdbx_description
1 polymer ?
#
loop_
_entity_poly.entity_id
_entity_poly.type
_entity_poly.pdbx_seq_one_letter_code
_entity_poly.pdbx_strand_id
1 'polypeptide(L)'
;GENMLGFMKKKKEETISYGVIGLGKFGYTLAIQLAEYGYDFLVVDKDENLVQDLRTVTESAIVVDDYDKKSIKDSGVKNCDVVIVCLEEQLEKSLLVTLNLINLGIKKVISVADTSEHGEILEKIGAEVVYPKRDMAIRLASRLRANMVLDFVQVSEEINIYKASLPKPLVGQTVVGSGLRTKFELNICLLYT
;
A
#
# COMPACT_ATOMS: atom_id res chain seq x y z
N GLY A 1 44.33 12.79 8.33
CA GLY A 1 43.05 13.19 7.74
C GLY A 1 42.89 12.69 6.35
N GLU A 2 42.72 11.42 6.10
CA GLU A 2 42.30 10.87 4.80
C GLU A 2 41.45 9.64 5.05
N ASN A 3 40.36 9.52 4.29
CA ASN A 3 39.54 8.31 4.13
C ASN A 3 38.41 8.02 5.12
N MET A 4 37.51 8.99 5.33
CA MET A 4 36.16 8.68 5.79
C MET A 4 35.10 8.86 4.67
N LEU A 5 35.52 9.24 3.47
CA LEU A 5 34.66 9.44 2.27
C LEU A 5 34.57 8.20 1.34
N GLY A 6 35.29 7.12 1.66
CA GLY A 6 35.37 5.93 0.80
C GLY A 6 34.30 4.87 1.02
N PHE A 7 33.43 4.98 2.04
CA PHE A 7 32.46 3.93 2.40
C PHE A 7 31.05 4.14 1.87
N MET A 8 30.79 5.22 1.19
CA MET A 8 29.53 5.35 0.45
C MET A 8 29.71 4.89 -1.01
N LYS A 9 30.15 3.65 -1.23
CA LYS A 9 29.77 2.96 -2.46
C LYS A 9 28.25 2.93 -2.48
N LYS A 10 27.64 3.76 -3.34
CA LYS A 10 26.24 3.67 -3.71
C LYS A 10 25.99 2.20 -4.06
N LYS A 11 25.44 1.43 -3.10
CA LYS A 11 24.77 0.17 -3.42
C LYS A 11 23.75 0.59 -4.49
N LYS A 12 23.86 0.06 -5.70
CA LYS A 12 22.85 0.25 -6.74
C LYS A 12 21.57 -0.21 -6.07
N GLU A 13 20.72 0.71 -5.65
CA GLU A 13 19.40 0.37 -5.11
C GLU A 13 18.75 -0.42 -6.23
N GLU A 14 18.50 -1.70 -5.99
CA GLU A 14 17.69 -2.51 -6.89
C GLU A 14 16.34 -1.81 -6.94
N THR A 15 16.08 -1.13 -8.05
CA THR A 15 14.82 -0.45 -8.29
C THR A 15 13.76 -1.54 -8.38
N ILE A 16 12.91 -1.62 -7.35
CA ILE A 16 11.77 -2.55 -7.32
C ILE A 16 10.80 -2.12 -8.41
N SER A 17 10.42 -3.04 -9.27
CA SER A 17 9.43 -2.82 -10.31
C SER A 17 8.06 -3.34 -9.87
N TYR A 18 7.02 -2.55 -10.15
CA TYR A 18 5.66 -2.84 -9.74
C TYR A 18 4.76 -3.13 -10.95
N GLY A 19 3.78 -4.01 -10.77
CA GLY A 19 2.68 -4.21 -11.70
C GLY A 19 1.34 -3.92 -11.02
N VAL A 20 0.46 -3.17 -11.66
CA VAL A 20 -0.91 -2.92 -11.18
C VAL A 20 -1.89 -3.49 -12.20
N ILE A 21 -2.70 -4.44 -11.79
CA ILE A 21 -3.72 -5.08 -12.64
C ILE A 21 -5.11 -4.69 -12.14
N GLY A 22 -5.86 -4.02 -12.99
CA GLY A 22 -7.14 -3.40 -12.65
C GLY A 22 -6.98 -1.94 -12.26
N LEU A 23 -7.56 -1.05 -13.06
CA LEU A 23 -7.53 0.41 -12.88
C LEU A 23 -8.87 0.96 -12.39
N GLY A 24 -9.57 0.19 -11.55
CA GLY A 24 -10.67 0.73 -10.76
C GLY A 24 -10.18 1.88 -9.86
N LYS A 25 -11.06 2.45 -9.05
CA LYS A 25 -10.73 3.64 -8.23
C LYS A 25 -9.46 3.45 -7.39
N PHE A 26 -9.29 2.27 -6.79
CA PHE A 26 -8.12 1.97 -5.99
C PHE A 26 -6.85 1.82 -6.84
N GLY A 27 -6.89 0.97 -7.88
CA GLY A 27 -5.73 0.69 -8.73
C GLY A 27 -5.24 1.92 -9.48
N TYR A 28 -6.16 2.74 -9.99
CA TYR A 28 -5.82 4.02 -10.64
C TYR A 28 -5.12 4.99 -9.67
N THR A 29 -5.69 5.18 -8.47
CA THR A 29 -5.09 6.05 -7.45
C THR A 29 -3.70 5.54 -7.03
N LEU A 30 -3.56 4.22 -6.86
CA LEU A 30 -2.28 3.60 -6.55
C LEU A 30 -1.24 3.86 -7.64
N ALA A 31 -1.60 3.70 -8.91
CA ALA A 31 -0.71 3.95 -10.05
C ALA A 31 -0.21 5.41 -10.07
N ILE A 32 -1.09 6.39 -9.84
CA ILE A 32 -0.69 7.80 -9.73
C ILE A 32 0.29 8.02 -8.58
N GLN A 33 0.05 7.41 -7.40
CA GLN A 33 0.96 7.56 -6.26
C GLN A 33 2.33 6.90 -6.51
N LEU A 34 2.38 5.76 -7.20
CA LEU A 34 3.64 5.14 -7.61
C LEU A 34 4.44 6.06 -8.54
N ALA A 35 3.76 6.72 -9.49
CA ALA A 35 4.38 7.71 -10.37
C ALA A 35 4.94 8.91 -9.59
N GLU A 36 4.16 9.48 -8.66
CA GLU A 36 4.60 10.60 -7.82
C GLU A 36 5.83 10.26 -6.97
N TYR A 37 5.96 9.02 -6.52
CA TYR A 37 7.13 8.53 -5.79
C TYR A 37 8.32 8.17 -6.70
N GLY A 38 8.13 8.22 -8.02
CA GLY A 38 9.19 7.93 -8.99
C GLY A 38 9.53 6.43 -9.12
N TYR A 39 8.58 5.54 -8.77
CA TYR A 39 8.77 4.12 -8.97
C TYR A 39 8.58 3.72 -10.44
N ASP A 40 9.31 2.66 -10.84
CA ASP A 40 9.07 1.99 -12.13
C ASP A 40 7.87 1.05 -11.99
N PHE A 41 6.86 1.21 -12.85
CA PHE A 41 5.65 0.40 -12.78
C PHE A 41 4.98 0.19 -14.14
N LEU A 42 4.25 -0.92 -14.23
CA LEU A 42 3.43 -1.31 -15.36
C LEU A 42 1.98 -1.37 -14.92
N VAL A 43 1.06 -0.94 -15.78
CA VAL A 43 -0.39 -1.06 -15.54
C VAL A 43 -1.06 -1.90 -16.61
N VAL A 44 -2.06 -2.68 -16.20
CA VAL A 44 -2.87 -3.54 -17.07
C VAL A 44 -4.34 -3.35 -16.75
N ASP A 45 -5.12 -2.97 -17.75
CA ASP A 45 -6.59 -2.90 -17.63
C ASP A 45 -7.26 -3.21 -18.97
N LYS A 46 -8.56 -3.46 -18.93
CA LYS A 46 -9.44 -3.64 -20.09
C LYS A 46 -9.96 -2.32 -20.63
N ASP A 47 -10.05 -1.30 -19.78
CA ASP A 47 -10.52 0.03 -20.14
C ASP A 47 -9.42 0.83 -20.80
N GLU A 48 -9.55 0.97 -22.14
CA GLU A 48 -8.58 1.71 -22.94
C GLU A 48 -8.44 3.17 -22.49
N ASN A 49 -9.51 3.82 -22.03
CA ASN A 49 -9.44 5.23 -21.60
C ASN A 49 -8.59 5.37 -20.34
N LEU A 50 -8.78 4.49 -19.34
CA LEU A 50 -8.00 4.52 -18.11
C LEU A 50 -6.51 4.22 -18.38
N VAL A 51 -6.24 3.28 -19.27
CA VAL A 51 -4.86 2.96 -19.68
C VAL A 51 -4.23 4.13 -20.43
N GLN A 52 -4.98 4.78 -21.33
CA GLN A 52 -4.52 5.93 -22.10
C GLN A 52 -4.13 7.11 -21.19
N ASP A 53 -4.95 7.41 -20.19
CA ASP A 53 -4.69 8.47 -19.21
C ASP A 53 -3.35 8.24 -18.47
N LEU A 54 -3.04 7.00 -18.09
CA LEU A 54 -1.82 6.64 -17.38
C LEU A 54 -0.58 6.61 -18.27
N ARG A 55 -0.70 6.63 -19.60
CA ARG A 55 0.45 6.77 -20.51
C ARG A 55 1.22 8.08 -20.34
N THR A 56 0.62 9.06 -19.68
CA THR A 56 1.29 10.32 -19.33
C THR A 56 2.30 10.16 -18.18
N VAL A 57 2.18 9.11 -17.38
CA VAL A 57 2.98 8.89 -16.17
C VAL A 57 3.75 7.56 -16.17
N THR A 58 3.45 6.65 -17.09
CA THR A 58 4.21 5.42 -17.32
C THR A 58 4.22 5.03 -18.81
N GLU A 59 5.36 4.56 -19.29
CA GLU A 59 5.48 4.03 -20.66
C GLU A 59 4.89 2.61 -20.78
N SER A 60 4.71 1.91 -19.65
CA SER A 60 4.26 0.52 -19.58
C SER A 60 2.78 0.41 -19.23
N ALA A 61 1.91 0.98 -20.08
CA ALA A 61 0.46 0.93 -19.91
C ALA A 61 -0.19 0.04 -20.98
N ILE A 62 -0.73 -1.10 -20.56
CA ILE A 62 -1.15 -2.21 -21.43
C ILE A 62 -2.66 -2.39 -21.37
N VAL A 63 -3.31 -2.33 -22.52
CA VAL A 63 -4.72 -2.72 -22.69
C VAL A 63 -4.80 -4.22 -22.96
N VAL A 64 -5.70 -4.92 -22.29
CA VAL A 64 -6.00 -6.34 -22.52
C VAL A 64 -7.48 -6.52 -22.82
N ASP A 65 -7.81 -7.51 -23.66
CA ASP A 65 -9.22 -7.84 -23.94
C ASP A 65 -9.89 -8.52 -22.75
N ASP A 66 -9.15 -9.39 -22.05
CA ASP A 66 -9.58 -10.04 -20.81
C ASP A 66 -8.37 -10.33 -19.89
N TYR A 67 -8.63 -10.63 -18.64
CA TYR A 67 -7.62 -11.00 -17.64
C TYR A 67 -7.32 -12.52 -17.65
N ASP A 68 -7.30 -13.12 -18.84
CA ASP A 68 -6.95 -14.53 -18.97
C ASP A 68 -5.44 -14.77 -18.79
N LYS A 69 -5.08 -16.04 -18.64
CA LYS A 69 -3.68 -16.45 -18.39
C LYS A 69 -2.71 -15.98 -19.49
N LYS A 70 -3.16 -15.97 -20.75
CA LYS A 70 -2.34 -15.55 -21.87
C LYS A 70 -2.11 -14.04 -21.86
N SER A 71 -3.19 -13.27 -21.75
CA SER A 71 -3.13 -11.80 -21.69
C SER A 71 -2.27 -11.31 -20.54
N ILE A 72 -2.42 -11.90 -19.35
CA ILE A 72 -1.59 -11.57 -18.18
C ILE A 72 -0.12 -11.92 -18.43
N LYS A 73 0.17 -13.09 -19.00
CA LYS A 73 1.56 -13.48 -19.32
C LYS A 73 2.20 -12.54 -20.34
N ASP A 74 1.45 -12.18 -21.38
CA ASP A 74 1.93 -11.38 -22.51
C ASP A 74 2.03 -9.89 -22.18
N SER A 75 1.34 -9.41 -21.12
CA SER A 75 1.39 -8.00 -20.66
C SER A 75 2.76 -7.57 -20.12
N GLY A 76 3.65 -8.49 -19.82
CA GLY A 76 4.97 -8.18 -19.27
C GLY A 76 5.05 -8.16 -17.75
N VAL A 77 3.94 -8.36 -17.00
CA VAL A 77 3.93 -8.38 -15.52
C VAL A 77 4.88 -9.39 -14.90
N LYS A 78 5.27 -10.43 -15.63
CA LYS A 78 6.24 -11.43 -15.17
C LYS A 78 7.62 -10.84 -14.85
N ASN A 79 7.91 -9.65 -15.34
CA ASN A 79 9.18 -8.95 -15.09
C ASN A 79 9.10 -8.04 -13.87
N CYS A 80 7.92 -7.89 -13.25
CA CYS A 80 7.75 -7.09 -12.05
C CYS A 80 8.14 -7.89 -10.80
N ASP A 81 8.71 -7.20 -9.81
CA ASP A 81 9.05 -7.79 -8.51
C ASP A 81 7.81 -7.93 -7.62
N VAL A 82 6.93 -6.95 -7.68
CA VAL A 82 5.68 -6.89 -6.92
C VAL A 82 4.53 -6.63 -7.87
N VAL A 83 3.47 -7.45 -7.81
CA VAL A 83 2.24 -7.23 -8.60
C VAL A 83 1.05 -7.07 -7.68
N ILE A 84 0.28 -5.99 -7.91
CA ILE A 84 -0.92 -5.67 -7.15
C ILE A 84 -2.15 -5.95 -8.03
N VAL A 85 -3.06 -6.80 -7.54
CA VAL A 85 -4.32 -7.18 -8.21
C VAL A 85 -5.46 -6.37 -7.60
N CYS A 86 -6.02 -5.44 -8.38
CA CYS A 86 -7.09 -4.51 -7.99
C CYS A 86 -8.40 -4.84 -8.71
N LEU A 87 -8.83 -6.09 -8.64
CA LEU A 87 -10.04 -6.62 -9.28
C LEU A 87 -11.10 -7.03 -8.26
N GLU A 88 -11.21 -6.28 -7.17
CA GLU A 88 -12.05 -6.60 -6.02
C GLU A 88 -13.54 -6.79 -6.36
N GLU A 89 -14.05 -6.08 -7.37
CA GLU A 89 -15.44 -6.21 -7.83
C GLU A 89 -15.68 -7.40 -8.77
N GLN A 90 -14.60 -8.09 -9.18
CA GLN A 90 -14.62 -9.23 -10.11
C GLN A 90 -14.00 -10.45 -9.44
N LEU A 91 -14.72 -11.03 -8.46
CA LEU A 91 -14.24 -12.11 -7.58
C LEU A 91 -13.53 -13.24 -8.34
N GLU A 92 -14.17 -13.79 -9.38
CA GLU A 92 -13.60 -14.88 -10.17
C GLU A 92 -12.29 -14.46 -10.85
N LYS A 93 -12.27 -13.28 -11.47
CA LYS A 93 -11.06 -12.76 -12.15
C LYS A 93 -9.94 -12.48 -11.16
N SER A 94 -10.27 -11.89 -10.01
CA SER A 94 -9.30 -11.64 -8.94
C SER A 94 -8.60 -12.93 -8.50
N LEU A 95 -9.36 -14.00 -8.25
CA LEU A 95 -8.82 -15.29 -7.84
C LEU A 95 -7.95 -15.93 -8.94
N LEU A 96 -8.45 -15.95 -10.19
CA LEU A 96 -7.73 -16.58 -11.31
C LEU A 96 -6.46 -15.81 -11.68
N VAL A 97 -6.51 -14.47 -11.70
CA VAL A 97 -5.32 -13.64 -11.96
C VAL A 97 -4.28 -13.84 -10.87
N THR A 98 -4.69 -13.79 -9.60
CA THR A 98 -3.80 -14.02 -8.46
C THR A 98 -3.12 -15.39 -8.55
N LEU A 99 -3.88 -16.45 -8.80
CA LEU A 99 -3.35 -17.80 -8.98
C LEU A 99 -2.34 -17.87 -10.14
N ASN A 100 -2.66 -17.23 -11.27
CA ASN A 100 -1.76 -17.21 -12.42
C ASN A 100 -0.44 -16.51 -12.12
N LEU A 101 -0.47 -15.39 -11.39
CA LEU A 101 0.73 -14.64 -10.98
C LEU A 101 1.61 -15.46 -10.04
N ILE A 102 1.02 -16.11 -9.05
CA ILE A 102 1.74 -17.03 -8.15
C ILE A 102 2.41 -18.15 -8.95
N ASN A 103 1.67 -18.78 -9.89
CA ASN A 103 2.20 -19.84 -10.75
C ASN A 103 3.28 -19.33 -11.73
N LEU A 104 3.30 -18.05 -12.07
CA LEU A 104 4.37 -17.42 -12.86
C LEU A 104 5.62 -17.14 -12.03
N GLY A 105 5.58 -17.34 -10.71
CA GLY A 105 6.72 -17.16 -9.82
C GLY A 105 7.01 -15.70 -9.48
N ILE A 106 6.00 -14.82 -9.51
CA ILE A 106 6.16 -13.43 -9.06
C ILE A 106 6.58 -13.43 -7.59
N LYS A 107 7.59 -12.65 -7.24
CA LYS A 107 8.19 -12.63 -5.89
C LYS A 107 7.18 -12.23 -4.81
N LYS A 108 6.33 -11.26 -5.12
CA LYS A 108 5.29 -10.77 -4.21
C LYS A 108 4.03 -10.42 -4.97
N VAL A 109 2.93 -11.06 -4.62
CA VAL A 109 1.59 -10.74 -5.14
C VAL A 109 0.75 -10.19 -4.00
N ILE A 110 0.19 -8.99 -4.21
CA ILE A 110 -0.72 -8.33 -3.28
C ILE A 110 -2.08 -8.29 -3.96
N SER A 111 -3.14 -8.75 -3.29
CA SER A 111 -4.48 -8.75 -3.86
C SER A 111 -5.45 -7.97 -3.00
N VAL A 112 -6.24 -7.13 -3.63
CA VAL A 112 -7.29 -6.34 -2.98
C VAL A 112 -8.53 -7.20 -2.81
N ALA A 113 -9.09 -7.22 -1.58
CA ALA A 113 -10.32 -7.92 -1.26
C ALA A 113 -11.36 -6.98 -0.66
N ASP A 114 -12.64 -7.22 -0.99
CA ASP A 114 -13.77 -6.50 -0.42
C ASP A 114 -14.36 -7.22 0.80
N THR A 115 -14.32 -8.56 0.82
CA THR A 115 -14.88 -9.39 1.91
C THR A 115 -13.82 -10.29 2.54
N SER A 116 -14.08 -10.71 3.77
CA SER A 116 -13.18 -11.61 4.49
C SER A 116 -13.03 -12.96 3.79
N GLU A 117 -14.13 -13.50 3.24
CA GLU A 117 -14.16 -14.79 2.54
C GLU A 117 -13.31 -14.73 1.26
N HIS A 118 -13.41 -13.61 0.53
CA HIS A 118 -12.55 -13.37 -0.65
C HIS A 118 -11.08 -13.34 -0.24
N GLY A 119 -10.76 -12.61 0.83
CA GLY A 119 -9.39 -12.51 1.31
C GLY A 119 -8.83 -13.85 1.79
N GLU A 120 -9.60 -14.65 2.53
CA GLU A 120 -9.18 -15.99 2.97
C GLU A 120 -8.78 -16.90 1.80
N ILE A 121 -9.51 -16.83 0.68
CA ILE A 121 -9.17 -17.61 -0.51
C ILE A 121 -7.87 -17.09 -1.13
N LEU A 122 -7.72 -15.78 -1.25
CA LEU A 122 -6.51 -15.15 -1.81
C LEU A 122 -5.26 -15.47 -0.98
N GLU A 123 -5.37 -15.45 0.36
CA GLU A 123 -4.29 -15.84 1.27
C GLU A 123 -3.91 -17.32 1.09
N LYS A 124 -4.89 -18.20 0.96
CA LYS A 124 -4.64 -19.64 0.68
C LYS A 124 -3.99 -19.88 -0.68
N ILE A 125 -4.23 -19.02 -1.66
CA ILE A 125 -3.54 -19.05 -2.96
C ILE A 125 -2.08 -18.60 -2.80
N GLY A 126 -1.73 -17.84 -1.75
CA GLY A 126 -0.38 -17.37 -1.44
C GLY A 126 -0.16 -15.89 -1.68
N ALA A 127 -1.20 -15.09 -1.83
CA ALA A 127 -1.10 -13.64 -1.92
C ALA A 127 -1.11 -12.97 -0.54
N GLU A 128 -0.47 -11.81 -0.44
CA GLU A 128 -0.74 -10.85 0.63
C GLU A 128 -2.06 -10.14 0.33
N VAL A 129 -2.94 -9.98 1.33
CA VAL A 129 -4.26 -9.41 1.11
C VAL A 129 -4.39 -8.05 1.80
N VAL A 130 -4.99 -7.11 1.10
CA VAL A 130 -5.32 -5.78 1.64
C VAL A 130 -6.81 -5.50 1.47
N TYR A 131 -7.38 -4.77 2.44
CA TYR A 131 -8.81 -4.43 2.51
C TYR A 131 -9.01 -2.91 2.58
N PRO A 132 -8.81 -2.16 1.49
CA PRO A 132 -8.76 -0.70 1.54
C PRO A 132 -10.01 -0.03 2.12
N LYS A 133 -11.19 -0.55 1.78
CA LYS A 133 -12.47 -0.01 2.28
C LYS A 133 -12.62 -0.22 3.79
N ARG A 134 -12.28 -1.42 4.28
CA ARG A 134 -12.31 -1.77 5.71
C ARG A 134 -11.29 -0.92 6.50
N ASP A 135 -10.07 -0.87 6.01
CA ASP A 135 -8.97 -0.21 6.71
C ASP A 135 -9.21 1.31 6.77
N MET A 136 -9.72 1.90 5.68
CA MET A 136 -10.11 3.31 5.66
C MET A 136 -11.31 3.59 6.58
N ALA A 137 -12.30 2.69 6.65
CA ALA A 137 -13.44 2.84 7.56
C ALA A 137 -13.02 2.80 9.03
N ILE A 138 -12.13 1.86 9.40
CA ILE A 138 -11.55 1.79 10.75
C ILE A 138 -10.78 3.07 11.07
N ARG A 139 -9.96 3.55 10.14
CA ARG A 139 -9.21 4.79 10.30
C ARG A 139 -10.12 6.00 10.48
N LEU A 140 -11.17 6.12 9.67
CA LEU A 140 -12.16 7.19 9.81
C LEU A 140 -12.89 7.12 11.14
N ALA A 141 -13.38 5.94 11.56
CA ALA A 141 -14.05 5.75 12.83
C ALA A 141 -13.15 6.14 14.02
N SER A 142 -11.87 5.78 13.97
CA SER A 142 -10.89 6.17 14.98
C SER A 142 -10.72 7.69 15.06
N ARG A 143 -10.67 8.38 13.91
CA ARG A 143 -10.61 9.85 13.85
C ARG A 143 -11.86 10.52 14.41
N LEU A 144 -13.04 9.96 14.11
CA LEU A 144 -14.33 10.50 14.61
C LEU A 144 -14.48 10.29 16.12
N ARG A 145 -13.99 9.17 16.67
CA ARG A 145 -14.03 8.90 18.11
C ARG A 145 -13.20 9.87 18.92
N ALA A 146 -12.09 10.31 18.38
CA ALA A 146 -11.12 11.10 19.10
C ALA A 146 -11.16 12.54 18.57
N ASN A 147 -11.96 13.43 19.22
CA ASN A 147 -11.98 14.88 18.90
C ASN A 147 -10.60 15.56 18.98
N MET A 148 -9.59 14.89 19.53
CA MET A 148 -8.23 15.38 19.74
C MET A 148 -7.16 14.65 18.92
N VAL A 149 -7.48 13.51 18.31
CA VAL A 149 -6.53 12.76 17.50
C VAL A 149 -6.56 13.27 16.07
N LEU A 150 -5.46 13.86 15.62
CA LEU A 150 -5.31 14.41 14.28
C LEU A 150 -5.02 13.31 13.24
N ASP A 151 -4.28 12.29 13.65
CA ASP A 151 -3.96 11.12 12.82
C ASP A 151 -3.47 9.96 13.71
N PHE A 152 -3.50 8.72 13.18
CA PHE A 152 -2.88 7.59 13.84
C PHE A 152 -2.28 6.62 12.82
N VAL A 153 -1.23 5.92 13.24
CA VAL A 153 -0.60 4.83 12.47
C VAL A 153 -0.58 3.60 13.35
N GLN A 154 -1.15 2.52 12.90
CA GLN A 154 -1.03 1.21 13.52
C GLN A 154 0.29 0.58 13.05
N VAL A 155 1.21 0.35 13.98
CA VAL A 155 2.52 -0.25 13.70
C VAL A 155 2.45 -1.77 13.81
N SER A 156 1.66 -2.27 14.77
CA SER A 156 1.34 -3.70 14.96
C SER A 156 -0.03 -3.83 15.64
N GLU A 157 -0.48 -5.07 15.88
CA GLU A 157 -1.72 -5.31 16.63
C GLU A 157 -1.72 -4.67 18.02
N GLU A 158 -0.55 -4.55 18.64
CA GLU A 158 -0.38 -4.03 20.00
C GLU A 158 0.10 -2.58 20.05
N ILE A 159 0.71 -2.04 18.96
CA ILE A 159 1.37 -0.74 18.95
C ILE A 159 0.69 0.20 17.97
N ASN A 160 0.19 1.32 18.51
CA ASN A 160 -0.39 2.41 17.74
C ASN A 160 0.33 3.73 18.04
N ILE A 161 0.58 4.53 17.01
CA ILE A 161 1.12 5.88 17.13
C ILE A 161 0.00 6.87 16.83
N TYR A 162 -0.23 7.79 17.77
CA TYR A 162 -1.25 8.82 17.63
C TYR A 162 -0.62 10.22 17.53
N LYS A 163 -1.06 10.97 16.55
CA LYS A 163 -0.82 12.42 16.49
C LYS A 163 -2.01 13.13 17.13
N ALA A 164 -1.80 13.84 18.21
CA ALA A 164 -2.86 14.49 18.93
C ALA A 164 -2.46 15.93 19.36
N SER A 165 -3.45 16.81 19.45
CA SER A 165 -3.26 18.12 20.08
C SER A 165 -3.08 17.95 21.58
N LEU A 166 -2.16 18.73 22.18
CA LEU A 166 -1.92 18.68 23.62
C LEU A 166 -3.16 19.19 24.38
N PRO A 167 -3.73 18.38 25.30
CA PRO A 167 -4.84 18.83 26.13
C PRO A 167 -4.48 20.05 26.98
N LYS A 168 -5.40 21.02 27.12
CA LYS A 168 -5.17 22.24 27.90
C LYS A 168 -4.57 22.01 29.30
N PRO A 169 -4.99 20.96 30.07
CA PRO A 169 -4.42 20.72 31.40
C PRO A 169 -2.94 20.31 31.39
N LEU A 170 -2.41 19.87 30.25
CA LEU A 170 -1.01 19.43 30.11
C LEU A 170 -0.11 20.55 29.59
N VAL A 171 -0.66 21.66 29.14
CA VAL A 171 0.12 22.80 28.64
C VAL A 171 0.96 23.40 29.78
N GLY A 172 2.26 23.56 29.52
CA GLY A 172 3.23 24.07 30.49
C GLY A 172 3.80 23.02 31.47
N GLN A 173 3.35 21.76 31.39
CA GLN A 173 3.93 20.68 32.16
C GLN A 173 5.11 20.06 31.43
N THR A 174 6.09 19.53 32.20
CA THR A 174 7.14 18.69 31.61
C THR A 174 6.58 17.31 31.26
N VAL A 175 7.23 16.59 30.32
CA VAL A 175 6.83 15.23 29.93
C VAL A 175 6.75 14.31 31.16
N VAL A 176 7.72 14.39 32.06
CA VAL A 176 7.74 13.62 33.30
C VAL A 176 6.63 14.05 34.25
N GLY A 177 6.43 15.36 34.42
CA GLY A 177 5.41 15.92 35.31
C GLY A 177 3.98 15.63 34.86
N SER A 178 3.73 15.45 33.57
CA SER A 178 2.41 15.10 33.03
C SER A 178 1.90 13.72 33.47
N GLY A 179 2.80 12.81 33.85
CA GLY A 179 2.49 11.43 34.25
C GLY A 179 1.85 10.58 33.15
N LEU A 180 1.94 10.97 31.89
CA LEU A 180 1.31 10.27 30.76
C LEU A 180 1.73 8.79 30.67
N ARG A 181 3.02 8.50 30.93
CA ARG A 181 3.52 7.15 30.91
C ARG A 181 2.98 6.31 32.07
N THR A 182 2.96 6.86 33.27
CA THR A 182 2.61 6.12 34.50
C THR A 182 1.10 5.98 34.72
N LYS A 183 0.30 6.95 34.24
CA LYS A 183 -1.15 6.96 34.45
C LYS A 183 -1.94 6.38 33.26
N PHE A 184 -1.39 6.48 32.05
CA PHE A 184 -2.11 6.15 30.82
C PHE A 184 -1.32 5.21 29.91
N GLU A 185 -0.15 4.73 30.30
CA GLU A 185 0.74 3.85 29.53
C GLU A 185 1.14 4.43 28.17
N LEU A 186 1.13 5.76 28.05
CA LEU A 186 1.46 6.47 26.81
C LEU A 186 2.92 6.89 26.79
N ASN A 187 3.63 6.56 25.72
CA ASN A 187 4.98 7.05 25.46
C ASN A 187 4.94 8.22 24.47
N ILE A 188 5.63 9.30 24.80
CA ILE A 188 5.75 10.45 23.90
C ILE A 188 6.98 10.22 23.00
N CYS A 189 6.76 10.10 21.69
CA CYS A 189 7.82 9.91 20.70
C CYS A 189 8.35 11.23 20.16
N LEU A 190 7.47 12.23 19.99
CA LEU A 190 7.83 13.53 19.41
C LEU A 190 6.89 14.63 19.93
N LEU A 191 7.46 15.80 20.23
CA LEU A 191 6.74 17.04 20.50
C LEU A 191 7.18 18.09 19.47
N TYR A 192 6.22 18.78 18.87
CA TYR A 192 6.48 19.94 18.02
C TYR A 192 5.39 21.00 18.21
N THR A 193 5.74 22.23 17.95
CA THR A 193 4.87 23.42 18.07
C THR A 193 4.39 23.87 16.69
#